data_adec90c6178dc6dcfa66a57509834c2b
#
_entry.id   adec90c6178dc6dcfa66a57509834c2b
#
_cell.length_a   1.000
_cell.length_b   1.000
_cell.length_c   1.000
_cell.angle_alpha   90.00
_cell.angle_beta   90.00
_cell.angle_gamma   90.00
#
_symmetry.space_group_name_H-M   'P 1'
#
loop_
_entity.id
_entity.type
_entity.pdbx_description
1 polymer ?
#
loop_
_entity_poly.entity_id
_entity_poly.type
_entity_poly.pdbx_seq_one_letter_code
_entity_poly.pdbx_strand_id
1 'polypeptide(L)'
;MNKFKISVIALLGVFTACNTDESIEPVETGKEEQEETVDSLWLQEEDIYNAPFKNQKKIALDENQQAISEKVNDFSWELFSKSFEKKKERNLLLSPLSLTQNLMMTCNGLRGKSLEEIKLAFGVSEFEMAELNQYVLQLNKGMAEADSRSKYRTDNSVWYRNDLTMQTDFIEKVNHWYRAEVFPAAMTEETLDSINDWAYLKTYGRIKDFLPYLAPNTQAVLVNTVYFRGQWYNKLTEKNLRDGIFRNEKGEEETAKMVMYHEMAKYVENTKYQATFRSFGNMAYVMDFILPKEDATPADALAQYMQDTDRNRYYRHVVLDFPRFNSGSKMDLNDLLRSMGITNVFRPESPSDIVMFDEPSSLGTIIQQTSITVNEKGAEAAVATANRWYWDSGEETTPPDTVYMKLERPFFYTIRETSTNTPLFIGYQGSVK
;
A
#
# COMPACT_ATOMS: atom_id res chain seq x y z
N MET A 1 2.09 -32.50 -4.20
CA MET A 1 1.05 -31.46 -4.36
C MET A 1 0.07 -31.68 -3.21
N ASN A 2 0.33 -31.06 -2.07
CA ASN A 2 -0.57 -31.12 -0.93
C ASN A 2 -1.57 -29.96 -1.08
N LYS A 3 -2.85 -30.32 -1.20
CA LYS A 3 -3.95 -29.35 -1.19
C LYS A 3 -4.18 -28.96 0.27
N PHE A 4 -3.83 -27.73 0.62
CA PHE A 4 -4.14 -27.16 1.93
C PHE A 4 -5.60 -26.69 1.95
N LYS A 5 -6.32 -27.07 3.00
CA LYS A 5 -7.70 -26.68 3.24
C LYS A 5 -7.70 -25.66 4.36
N ILE A 6 -8.08 -24.43 4.09
CA ILE A 6 -8.40 -23.43 5.11
C ILE A 6 -9.92 -23.34 5.19
N SER A 7 -10.50 -23.79 6.29
CA SER A 7 -11.93 -23.60 6.56
C SER A 7 -12.12 -22.27 7.30
N VAL A 8 -12.57 -21.25 6.59
CA VAL A 8 -12.98 -19.98 7.18
C VAL A 8 -14.39 -20.16 7.74
N ILE A 9 -14.51 -20.28 9.06
CA ILE A 9 -15.82 -20.30 9.73
C ILE A 9 -16.25 -18.85 9.94
N ALA A 10 -17.08 -18.31 9.07
CA ALA A 10 -17.76 -17.04 9.29
C ALA A 10 -18.91 -17.27 10.29
N LEU A 11 -18.75 -16.82 11.53
CA LEU A 11 -19.86 -16.77 12.50
C LEU A 11 -20.80 -15.61 12.13
N LEU A 12 -21.86 -15.93 11.39
CA LEU A 12 -22.99 -15.03 11.22
C LEU A 12 -23.82 -15.01 12.50
N GLY A 13 -23.75 -13.89 13.25
CA GLY A 13 -24.63 -13.61 14.37
C GLY A 13 -26.09 -13.50 13.91
N VAL A 14 -26.91 -14.45 14.29
CA VAL A 14 -28.34 -14.42 14.08
C VAL A 14 -28.98 -13.50 15.14
N PHE A 15 -29.43 -12.32 14.74
CA PHE A 15 -30.35 -11.52 15.54
C PHE A 15 -31.78 -12.11 15.42
N THR A 16 -32.25 -12.77 16.46
CA THR A 16 -33.68 -13.13 16.60
C THR A 16 -34.44 -11.92 17.11
N ALA A 17 -35.19 -11.28 16.23
CA ALA A 17 -36.32 -10.44 16.64
C ALA A 17 -37.57 -11.28 16.68
N CYS A 18 -38.23 -11.32 17.83
CA CYS A 18 -39.57 -11.92 17.98
C CYS A 18 -40.61 -11.14 17.16
N ASN A 19 -41.37 -11.78 16.28
CA ASN A 19 -42.82 -12.00 16.39
C ASN A 19 -43.45 -12.54 15.11
N THR A 20 -44.42 -13.45 15.38
CA THR A 20 -45.62 -13.90 14.61
C THR A 20 -45.43 -14.89 13.46
N ASP A 21 -46.11 -16.03 13.68
CA ASP A 21 -46.47 -17.12 12.80
C ASP A 21 -46.57 -16.81 11.31
N GLU A 22 -45.73 -17.47 10.56
CA GLU A 22 -46.05 -18.06 9.25
C GLU A 22 -44.98 -19.14 8.96
N SER A 23 -45.47 -20.32 8.57
CA SER A 23 -44.69 -21.51 8.24
C SER A 23 -43.75 -21.24 7.06
N ILE A 24 -42.46 -21.12 7.31
CA ILE A 24 -41.44 -21.04 6.27
C ILE A 24 -40.78 -22.41 6.12
N GLU A 25 -40.95 -23.02 4.94
CA GLU A 25 -40.18 -24.20 4.54
C GLU A 25 -38.68 -23.90 4.59
N PRO A 26 -37.85 -24.89 4.95
CA PRO A 26 -36.38 -24.66 5.01
C PRO A 26 -35.86 -24.45 3.58
N VAL A 27 -35.35 -23.24 3.30
CA VAL A 27 -34.57 -22.96 2.11
C VAL A 27 -33.24 -23.71 2.26
N GLU A 28 -33.02 -24.71 1.43
CA GLU A 28 -31.72 -25.33 1.24
C GLU A 28 -30.72 -24.26 0.80
N THR A 29 -29.90 -23.77 1.73
CA THR A 29 -28.73 -22.93 1.43
C THR A 29 -27.54 -23.83 1.10
N GLY A 30 -27.63 -24.52 -0.02
CA GLY A 30 -26.49 -25.16 -0.66
C GLY A 30 -25.75 -24.14 -1.53
N LYS A 31 -25.14 -23.12 -0.95
CA LYS A 31 -24.00 -22.45 -1.58
C LYS A 31 -22.76 -23.17 -1.10
N GLU A 32 -22.19 -24.00 -1.97
CA GLU A 32 -20.82 -24.45 -1.84
C GLU A 32 -19.95 -23.18 -1.71
N GLU A 33 -19.37 -22.97 -0.53
CA GLU A 33 -18.32 -21.96 -0.35
C GLU A 33 -17.16 -22.38 -1.25
N GLN A 34 -16.97 -21.68 -2.35
CA GLN A 34 -15.82 -21.88 -3.21
C GLN A 34 -14.59 -21.46 -2.42
N GLU A 35 -13.69 -22.42 -2.13
CA GLU A 35 -12.38 -22.13 -1.56
C GLU A 35 -11.66 -21.10 -2.47
N GLU A 36 -11.39 -19.89 -1.96
CA GLU A 36 -10.54 -18.93 -2.64
C GLU A 36 -9.13 -19.52 -2.74
N THR A 37 -8.70 -19.83 -3.95
CA THR A 37 -7.33 -20.23 -4.24
C THR A 37 -6.62 -19.10 -4.98
N VAL A 38 -5.28 -19.04 -4.89
CA VAL A 38 -4.49 -18.06 -5.65
C VAL A 38 -4.84 -18.13 -7.15
N ASP A 39 -5.03 -19.33 -7.69
CA ASP A 39 -5.40 -19.53 -9.10
C ASP A 39 -6.79 -18.96 -9.43
N SER A 40 -7.78 -19.11 -8.53
CA SER A 40 -9.11 -18.51 -8.72
C SER A 40 -9.09 -16.98 -8.64
N LEU A 41 -8.21 -16.43 -7.81
CA LEU A 41 -7.98 -14.99 -7.68
C LEU A 41 -7.27 -14.43 -8.93
N TRP A 42 -6.30 -15.17 -9.50
CA TRP A 42 -5.63 -14.80 -10.75
C TRP A 42 -6.58 -14.74 -11.95
N LEU A 43 -7.57 -15.64 -12.03
CA LEU A 43 -8.59 -15.63 -13.10
C LEU A 43 -9.45 -14.36 -13.05
N GLN A 44 -9.67 -13.78 -11.87
CA GLN A 44 -10.36 -12.47 -11.73
C GLN A 44 -9.49 -11.28 -12.16
N GLU A 45 -8.18 -11.47 -12.28
CA GLU A 45 -7.24 -10.40 -12.66
C GLU A 45 -7.17 -10.10 -14.14
N GLU A 46 -7.51 -11.03 -15.02
CA GLU A 46 -7.62 -10.77 -16.45
C GLU A 46 -8.62 -9.66 -16.77
N ASP A 47 -9.62 -9.48 -15.92
CA ASP A 47 -10.71 -8.52 -16.13
C ASP A 47 -10.26 -7.05 -16.13
N ILE A 48 -9.20 -6.66 -15.39
CA ILE A 48 -8.77 -5.25 -15.38
C ILE A 48 -8.21 -4.78 -16.72
N TYR A 49 -7.59 -5.67 -17.51
CA TYR A 49 -7.04 -5.32 -18.82
C TYR A 49 -8.12 -5.13 -19.88
N ASN A 50 -9.24 -5.82 -19.71
CA ASN A 50 -10.39 -5.76 -20.60
C ASN A 50 -11.50 -4.87 -20.06
N ALA A 51 -11.33 -4.34 -18.83
CA ALA A 51 -12.31 -3.45 -18.21
C ALA A 51 -12.56 -2.22 -19.10
N PRO A 52 -13.83 -1.82 -19.30
CA PRO A 52 -14.14 -0.63 -20.07
C PRO A 52 -13.55 0.60 -19.37
N PHE A 53 -13.04 1.54 -20.16
CA PHE A 53 -12.57 2.81 -19.65
C PHE A 53 -13.75 3.55 -18.99
N LYS A 54 -13.58 3.96 -17.74
CA LYS A 54 -14.49 4.87 -17.03
C LYS A 54 -13.69 6.09 -16.59
N ASN A 55 -14.35 7.23 -16.58
CA ASN A 55 -13.71 8.45 -16.08
C ASN A 55 -13.26 8.27 -14.62
N GLN A 56 -12.15 8.92 -14.27
CA GLN A 56 -11.65 9.00 -12.91
C GLN A 56 -12.75 9.43 -11.94
N LYS A 57 -12.89 8.71 -10.86
CA LYS A 57 -13.76 9.06 -9.74
C LYS A 57 -12.89 9.62 -8.61
N LYS A 58 -13.04 10.91 -8.32
CA LYS A 58 -12.36 11.52 -7.17
C LYS A 58 -12.92 10.95 -5.88
N ILE A 59 -12.04 10.72 -4.92
CA ILE A 59 -12.45 10.31 -3.57
C ILE A 59 -13.09 11.51 -2.88
N ALA A 60 -14.36 11.36 -2.50
CA ALA A 60 -15.11 12.41 -1.82
C ALA A 60 -14.79 12.35 -0.31
N LEU A 61 -13.92 13.23 0.15
CA LEU A 61 -13.62 13.46 1.55
C LEU A 61 -14.25 14.80 1.97
N ASP A 62 -14.84 14.86 3.16
CA ASP A 62 -15.24 16.12 3.78
C ASP A 62 -14.02 16.92 4.29
N GLU A 63 -14.22 18.12 4.82
CA GLU A 63 -13.13 19.01 5.27
C GLU A 63 -12.26 18.38 6.36
N ASN A 64 -12.87 17.71 7.35
CA ASN A 64 -12.12 17.04 8.41
C ASN A 64 -11.32 15.84 7.85
N GLN A 65 -11.93 15.05 6.99
CA GLN A 65 -11.26 13.91 6.34
C GLN A 65 -10.12 14.36 5.42
N GLN A 66 -10.25 15.51 4.74
CA GLN A 66 -9.16 16.09 3.96
C GLN A 66 -8.00 16.53 4.86
N ALA A 67 -8.29 17.20 5.98
CA ALA A 67 -7.28 17.60 6.95
C ALA A 67 -6.56 16.37 7.57
N ILE A 68 -7.28 15.31 7.90
CA ILE A 68 -6.71 14.04 8.36
C ILE A 68 -5.80 13.45 7.27
N SER A 69 -6.28 13.44 6.03
CA SER A 69 -5.52 12.88 4.89
C SER A 69 -4.18 13.59 4.67
N GLU A 70 -4.17 14.93 4.73
CA GLU A 70 -2.95 15.73 4.58
C GLU A 70 -1.93 15.39 5.68
N LYS A 71 -2.36 15.37 6.94
CA LYS A 71 -1.51 15.04 8.09
C LYS A 71 -0.94 13.62 8.03
N VAL A 72 -1.77 12.64 7.64
CA VAL A 72 -1.34 11.25 7.46
C VAL A 72 -0.37 11.12 6.27
N ASN A 73 -0.55 11.91 5.22
CA ASN A 73 0.39 11.96 4.11
C ASN A 73 1.74 12.53 4.55
N ASP A 74 1.76 13.58 5.38
CA ASP A 74 3.00 14.16 5.94
C ASP A 74 3.74 13.13 6.79
N PHE A 75 3.03 12.44 7.70
CA PHE A 75 3.60 11.31 8.45
C PHE A 75 4.19 10.23 7.53
N SER A 76 3.52 9.92 6.44
CA SER A 76 3.95 8.90 5.47
C SER A 76 5.31 9.25 4.84
N TRP A 77 5.51 10.50 4.49
CA TRP A 77 6.78 10.98 3.96
C TRP A 77 7.87 11.06 5.03
N GLU A 78 7.55 11.49 6.25
CA GLU A 78 8.50 11.48 7.37
C GLU A 78 8.95 10.06 7.71
N LEU A 79 8.02 9.11 7.78
CA LEU A 79 8.31 7.69 7.97
C LEU A 79 9.29 7.17 6.92
N PHE A 80 9.04 7.47 5.65
CA PHE A 80 9.91 7.04 4.56
C PHE A 80 11.30 7.70 4.65
N SER A 81 11.37 9.01 4.92
CA SER A 81 12.63 9.74 5.07
C SER A 81 13.49 9.15 6.18
N LYS A 82 12.91 8.94 7.37
CA LYS A 82 13.62 8.31 8.50
C LYS A 82 14.04 6.86 8.22
N SER A 83 13.23 6.12 7.46
CA SER A 83 13.59 4.77 7.02
C SER A 83 14.76 4.80 6.04
N PHE A 84 14.75 5.75 5.12
CA PHE A 84 15.80 5.92 4.14
C PHE A 84 17.17 6.27 4.79
N GLU A 85 17.18 7.13 5.80
CA GLU A 85 18.39 7.44 6.59
C GLU A 85 19.00 6.22 7.27
N LYS A 86 18.16 5.28 7.69
CA LYS A 86 18.56 4.07 8.43
C LYS A 86 18.73 2.84 7.54
N LYS A 87 18.47 2.97 6.22
CA LYS A 87 18.50 1.82 5.32
C LYS A 87 19.85 1.12 5.28
N LYS A 88 19.82 -0.21 5.26
CA LYS A 88 21.00 -1.07 5.10
C LYS A 88 21.05 -1.71 3.72
N GLU A 89 19.90 -1.94 3.14
CA GLU A 89 19.72 -2.56 1.84
C GLU A 89 19.86 -1.52 0.72
N ARG A 90 20.21 -1.97 -0.50
CA ARG A 90 20.32 -1.10 -1.67
C ARG A 90 18.98 -0.49 -2.07
N ASN A 91 17.92 -1.25 -1.95
CA ASN A 91 16.56 -0.84 -2.26
C ASN A 91 15.75 -0.67 -0.99
N LEU A 92 14.79 0.23 -1.01
CA LEU A 92 13.82 0.41 0.05
C LEU A 92 12.43 0.56 -0.56
N LEU A 93 11.47 -0.15 -0.01
CA LEU A 93 10.06 0.00 -0.36
C LEU A 93 9.23 -0.04 0.91
N LEU A 94 8.41 0.98 1.11
CA LEU A 94 7.42 1.03 2.19
C LEU A 94 6.02 1.21 1.62
N SER A 95 5.03 0.69 2.32
CA SER A 95 3.62 1.07 2.19
C SER A 95 3.19 1.86 3.43
N PRO A 96 3.35 3.19 3.44
CA PRO A 96 2.90 3.99 4.57
C PRO A 96 1.41 3.81 4.83
N LEU A 97 0.61 3.68 3.77
CA LEU A 97 -0.83 3.44 3.88
C LEU A 97 -1.15 2.18 4.70
N SER A 98 -0.45 1.06 4.43
CA SER A 98 -0.63 -0.17 5.20
C SER A 98 -0.32 0.04 6.70
N LEU A 99 0.81 0.68 7.01
CA LEU A 99 1.20 0.94 8.38
C LEU A 99 0.21 1.87 9.11
N THR A 100 -0.17 2.99 8.49
CA THR A 100 -1.08 3.95 9.10
C THR A 100 -2.45 3.33 9.37
N GLN A 101 -2.97 2.52 8.46
CA GLN A 101 -4.23 1.81 8.66
C GLN A 101 -4.14 0.75 9.78
N ASN A 102 -3.03 0.01 9.85
CA ASN A 102 -2.80 -0.95 10.94
C ASN A 102 -2.74 -0.25 12.30
N LEU A 103 -2.00 0.85 12.40
CA LEU A 103 -1.91 1.63 13.65
C LEU A 103 -3.25 2.30 14.01
N MET A 104 -3.99 2.85 13.04
CA MET A 104 -5.34 3.40 13.30
C MET A 104 -6.32 2.31 13.75
N MET A 105 -6.26 1.11 13.17
CA MET A 105 -7.04 -0.04 13.62
C MET A 105 -6.69 -0.39 15.07
N THR A 106 -5.39 -0.43 15.39
CA THR A 106 -4.88 -0.67 16.75
C THR A 106 -5.39 0.37 17.74
N CYS A 107 -5.46 1.66 17.34
CA CYS A 107 -5.94 2.76 18.20
C CYS A 107 -7.35 2.52 18.76
N ASN A 108 -8.20 1.72 18.12
CA ASN A 108 -9.52 1.36 18.65
C ASN A 108 -9.45 0.51 19.94
N GLY A 109 -8.32 -0.12 20.20
CA GLY A 109 -8.03 -0.88 21.41
C GLY A 109 -7.10 -0.16 22.37
N LEU A 110 -6.86 1.15 22.20
CA LEU A 110 -5.95 1.94 23.01
C LEU A 110 -6.67 3.09 23.72
N ARG A 111 -6.06 3.53 24.83
CA ARG A 111 -6.44 4.75 25.59
C ARG A 111 -5.19 5.46 26.10
N GLY A 112 -5.39 6.60 26.76
CA GLY A 112 -4.36 7.36 27.43
C GLY A 112 -3.13 7.60 26.58
N LYS A 113 -1.96 7.45 27.16
CA LYS A 113 -0.69 7.79 26.52
C LYS A 113 -0.41 6.98 25.27
N SER A 114 -0.78 5.70 25.22
CA SER A 114 -0.59 4.87 24.01
C SER A 114 -1.37 5.40 22.80
N LEU A 115 -2.62 5.83 22.99
CA LEU A 115 -3.42 6.43 21.94
C LEU A 115 -2.90 7.82 21.56
N GLU A 116 -2.58 8.64 22.58
CA GLU A 116 -2.12 10.02 22.37
C GLU A 116 -0.83 10.10 21.56
N GLU A 117 0.16 9.22 21.85
CA GLU A 117 1.43 9.20 21.10
C GLU A 117 1.22 8.87 19.64
N ILE A 118 0.33 7.94 19.29
CA ILE A 118 0.06 7.62 17.87
C ILE A 118 -0.67 8.76 17.19
N LYS A 119 -1.70 9.33 17.82
CA LYS A 119 -2.43 10.49 17.27
C LYS A 119 -1.51 11.69 17.07
N LEU A 120 -0.60 11.94 18.03
CA LEU A 120 0.38 13.01 17.95
C LEU A 120 1.37 12.79 16.80
N ALA A 121 1.90 11.58 16.66
CA ALA A 121 2.80 11.23 15.55
C ALA A 121 2.15 11.42 14.18
N PHE A 122 0.85 11.13 14.07
CA PHE A 122 0.08 11.35 12.84
C PHE A 122 -0.37 12.80 12.66
N GLY A 123 -0.18 13.68 13.69
CA GLY A 123 -0.65 15.06 13.66
C GLY A 123 -2.18 15.20 13.77
N VAL A 124 -2.88 14.19 14.26
CA VAL A 124 -4.36 14.10 14.29
C VAL A 124 -4.94 14.12 15.70
N SER A 125 -4.24 14.74 16.66
CA SER A 125 -4.63 14.76 18.07
C SER A 125 -5.99 15.41 18.32
N GLU A 126 -6.38 16.38 17.49
CA GLU A 126 -7.65 17.12 17.58
C GLU A 126 -8.88 16.32 17.12
N PHE A 127 -8.71 15.24 16.34
CA PHE A 127 -9.82 14.45 15.81
C PHE A 127 -10.19 13.30 16.75
N GLU A 128 -11.48 13.02 16.85
CA GLU A 128 -11.98 11.88 17.61
C GLU A 128 -11.78 10.57 16.85
N MET A 129 -11.71 9.43 17.58
CA MET A 129 -11.53 8.13 16.95
C MET A 129 -12.62 7.78 15.93
N ALA A 130 -13.84 8.27 16.13
CA ALA A 130 -14.94 8.08 15.17
C ALA A 130 -14.65 8.75 13.82
N GLU A 131 -14.07 9.96 13.84
CA GLU A 131 -13.70 10.71 12.63
C GLU A 131 -12.54 10.03 11.89
N LEU A 132 -11.52 9.54 12.63
CA LEU A 132 -10.42 8.79 12.07
C LEU A 132 -10.90 7.48 11.42
N ASN A 133 -11.79 6.76 12.06
CA ASN A 133 -12.38 5.54 11.53
C ASN A 133 -13.22 5.79 10.27
N GLN A 134 -14.04 6.85 10.26
CA GLN A 134 -14.81 7.25 9.08
C GLN A 134 -13.90 7.63 7.92
N TYR A 135 -12.82 8.36 8.19
CA TYR A 135 -11.80 8.68 7.17
C TYR A 135 -11.22 7.42 6.52
N VAL A 136 -10.78 6.44 7.33
CA VAL A 136 -10.18 5.20 6.78
C VAL A 136 -11.20 4.43 5.93
N LEU A 137 -12.45 4.30 6.41
CA LEU A 137 -13.51 3.62 5.66
C LEU A 137 -13.80 4.33 4.32
N GLN A 138 -13.93 5.66 4.35
CA GLN A 138 -14.24 6.45 3.16
C GLN A 138 -13.08 6.45 2.16
N LEU A 139 -11.84 6.57 2.65
CA LEU A 139 -10.64 6.48 1.83
C LEU A 139 -10.56 5.13 1.11
N ASN A 140 -10.68 4.02 1.84
CA ASN A 140 -10.59 2.67 1.27
C ASN A 140 -11.68 2.39 0.25
N LYS A 141 -12.93 2.81 0.56
CA LYS A 141 -14.05 2.70 -0.38
C LYS A 141 -13.76 3.51 -1.66
N GLY A 142 -13.34 4.75 -1.49
CA GLY A 142 -13.02 5.63 -2.62
C GLY A 142 -11.88 5.09 -3.48
N MET A 143 -10.81 4.60 -2.87
CA MET A 143 -9.68 3.98 -3.58
C MET A 143 -10.10 2.75 -4.38
N ALA A 144 -10.90 1.86 -3.81
CA ALA A 144 -11.37 0.67 -4.52
C ALA A 144 -12.24 0.98 -5.74
N GLU A 145 -12.92 2.14 -5.73
CA GLU A 145 -13.83 2.58 -6.80
C GLU A 145 -13.18 3.58 -7.77
N ALA A 146 -11.99 4.11 -7.49
CA ALA A 146 -11.39 5.22 -8.23
C ALA A 146 -11.05 4.89 -9.69
N ASP A 147 -10.64 3.65 -9.96
CA ASP A 147 -10.19 3.22 -11.28
C ASP A 147 -10.68 1.82 -11.64
N SER A 148 -11.32 1.69 -12.79
CA SER A 148 -11.75 0.39 -13.33
C SER A 148 -10.62 -0.45 -13.93
N ARG A 149 -9.45 0.16 -14.21
CA ARG A 149 -8.27 -0.47 -14.83
C ARG A 149 -7.06 -0.55 -13.91
N SER A 150 -7.28 -0.24 -12.65
CA SER A 150 -6.33 -0.46 -11.56
C SER A 150 -7.04 -1.17 -10.44
N LYS A 151 -6.38 -2.12 -9.81
CA LYS A 151 -6.92 -2.84 -8.67
C LYS A 151 -6.21 -2.36 -7.41
N TYR A 152 -6.95 -1.76 -6.51
CA TYR A 152 -6.55 -1.48 -5.16
C TYR A 152 -7.32 -2.40 -4.21
N ARG A 153 -6.61 -3.02 -3.29
CA ARG A 153 -7.20 -3.84 -2.23
C ARG A 153 -6.44 -3.63 -0.94
N THR A 154 -7.19 -3.52 0.14
CA THR A 154 -6.66 -3.59 1.49
C THR A 154 -7.46 -4.60 2.27
N ASP A 155 -6.79 -5.48 2.98
CA ASP A 155 -7.39 -6.50 3.82
C ASP A 155 -6.80 -6.42 5.21
N ASN A 156 -7.62 -6.66 6.23
CA ASN A 156 -7.24 -6.60 7.63
C ASN A 156 -7.62 -7.88 8.34
N SER A 157 -6.78 -8.34 9.24
CA SER A 157 -7.11 -9.43 10.15
C SER A 157 -6.55 -9.21 11.55
N VAL A 158 -7.24 -9.77 12.53
CA VAL A 158 -6.85 -9.80 13.94
C VAL A 158 -6.85 -11.25 14.37
N TRP A 159 -5.68 -11.76 14.74
CA TRP A 159 -5.48 -13.11 15.27
C TRP A 159 -5.17 -12.96 16.75
N TYR A 160 -5.91 -13.63 17.63
CA TYR A 160 -5.71 -13.50 19.07
C TYR A 160 -5.81 -14.84 19.79
N ARG A 161 -5.12 -14.94 20.92
CA ARG A 161 -5.14 -16.17 21.74
C ARG A 161 -6.55 -16.51 22.18
N ASN A 162 -6.96 -17.74 21.91
CA ASN A 162 -8.32 -18.24 22.17
C ASN A 162 -8.63 -18.49 23.67
N ASP A 163 -7.62 -18.39 24.55
CA ASP A 163 -7.77 -18.42 26.01
C ASP A 163 -7.90 -17.02 26.63
N LEU A 164 -7.84 -15.94 25.81
CA LEU A 164 -8.06 -14.56 26.23
C LEU A 164 -9.45 -14.07 25.82
N THR A 165 -9.99 -13.14 26.59
CA THR A 165 -11.22 -12.43 26.23
C THR A 165 -10.90 -11.12 25.53
N MET A 166 -11.19 -11.05 24.22
CA MET A 166 -11.09 -9.81 23.47
C MET A 166 -12.38 -9.00 23.64
N GLN A 167 -12.26 -7.70 23.86
CA GLN A 167 -13.40 -6.80 24.05
C GLN A 167 -14.31 -6.76 22.83
N THR A 168 -15.60 -6.99 23.05
CA THR A 168 -16.62 -6.99 21.98
C THR A 168 -16.63 -5.65 21.22
N ASP A 169 -16.53 -4.53 21.94
CA ASP A 169 -16.47 -3.18 21.35
C ASP A 169 -15.29 -3.02 20.38
N PHE A 170 -14.12 -3.60 20.69
CA PHE A 170 -12.98 -3.59 19.77
C PHE A 170 -13.27 -4.43 18.52
N ILE A 171 -13.80 -5.65 18.69
CA ILE A 171 -14.16 -6.53 17.57
C ILE A 171 -15.18 -5.85 16.63
N GLU A 172 -16.23 -5.26 17.19
CA GLU A 172 -17.25 -4.55 16.41
C GLU A 172 -16.65 -3.38 15.63
N LYS A 173 -15.77 -2.58 16.24
CA LYS A 173 -15.12 -1.45 15.58
C LYS A 173 -14.19 -1.88 14.45
N VAL A 174 -13.35 -2.88 14.65
CA VAL A 174 -12.43 -3.31 13.60
C VAL A 174 -13.15 -4.01 12.45
N ASN A 175 -14.22 -4.75 12.73
CA ASN A 175 -15.08 -5.32 11.70
C ASN A 175 -15.80 -4.23 10.89
N HIS A 176 -16.41 -3.25 11.56
CA HIS A 176 -17.23 -2.22 10.91
C HIS A 176 -16.37 -1.27 10.07
N TRP A 177 -15.32 -0.69 10.67
CA TRP A 177 -14.54 0.38 10.05
C TRP A 177 -13.42 -0.11 9.13
N TYR A 178 -12.82 -1.26 9.48
CA TYR A 178 -11.64 -1.79 8.76
C TYR A 178 -11.96 -3.08 7.99
N ARG A 179 -13.18 -3.61 8.13
CA ARG A 179 -13.60 -4.90 7.56
C ARG A 179 -12.63 -6.02 7.95
N ALA A 180 -12.10 -5.96 9.16
CA ALA A 180 -11.12 -6.91 9.64
C ALA A 180 -11.76 -8.26 9.91
N GLU A 181 -11.11 -9.32 9.46
CA GLU A 181 -11.43 -10.70 9.83
C GLU A 181 -10.83 -10.98 11.22
N VAL A 182 -11.58 -11.53 12.15
CA VAL A 182 -11.13 -11.74 13.55
C VAL A 182 -11.12 -13.23 13.87
N PHE A 183 -9.94 -13.75 14.22
CA PHE A 183 -9.69 -15.18 14.42
C PHE A 183 -9.15 -15.48 15.82
N PRO A 184 -9.91 -16.17 16.68
CA PRO A 184 -9.36 -16.79 17.88
C PRO A 184 -8.47 -17.98 17.50
N ALA A 185 -7.24 -18.04 18.03
CA ALA A 185 -6.24 -19.04 17.65
C ALA A 185 -5.35 -19.46 18.83
N ALA A 186 -4.70 -20.61 18.76
CA ALA A 186 -3.86 -21.12 19.84
C ALA A 186 -2.43 -20.52 19.84
N MET A 187 -2.09 -19.65 18.88
CA MET A 187 -0.75 -19.03 18.70
C MET A 187 0.39 -20.04 18.59
N THR A 188 0.14 -21.12 17.88
CA THR A 188 1.12 -22.19 17.54
C THR A 188 1.77 -21.94 16.18
N GLU A 189 2.66 -22.85 15.74
CA GLU A 189 3.20 -22.85 14.38
C GLU A 189 2.09 -22.98 13.31
N GLU A 190 1.04 -23.75 13.57
CA GLU A 190 -0.12 -23.84 12.66
C GLU A 190 -0.85 -22.50 12.51
N THR A 191 -0.93 -21.70 13.60
CA THR A 191 -1.44 -20.33 13.52
C THR A 191 -0.50 -19.43 12.71
N LEU A 192 0.80 -19.57 12.87
CA LEU A 192 1.81 -18.85 12.09
C LEU A 192 1.63 -19.12 10.58
N ASP A 193 1.50 -20.39 10.21
CA ASP A 193 1.27 -20.81 8.83
C ASP A 193 -0.04 -20.20 8.30
N SER A 194 -1.11 -20.25 9.10
CA SER A 194 -2.42 -19.67 8.72
C SER A 194 -2.34 -18.16 8.48
N ILE A 195 -1.60 -17.41 9.30
CA ILE A 195 -1.36 -15.97 9.10
C ILE A 195 -0.59 -15.71 7.80
N ASN A 196 0.45 -16.51 7.55
CA ASN A 196 1.26 -16.39 6.35
C ASN A 196 0.47 -16.74 5.08
N ASP A 197 -0.32 -17.79 5.12
CA ASP A 197 -1.21 -18.20 4.02
C ASP A 197 -2.29 -17.13 3.78
N TRP A 198 -2.86 -16.55 4.83
CA TRP A 198 -3.81 -15.45 4.70
C TRP A 198 -3.17 -14.25 3.98
N ALA A 199 -1.98 -13.82 4.42
CA ALA A 199 -1.27 -12.72 3.78
C ALA A 199 -0.89 -13.02 2.32
N TYR A 200 -0.48 -14.26 2.02
CA TYR A 200 -0.20 -14.74 0.69
C TYR A 200 -1.42 -14.68 -0.23
N LEU A 201 -2.57 -15.17 0.24
CA LEU A 201 -3.83 -15.14 -0.52
C LEU A 201 -4.32 -13.70 -0.75
N LYS A 202 -4.36 -12.86 0.30
CA LYS A 202 -4.84 -11.48 0.18
C LYS A 202 -3.96 -10.59 -0.70
N THR A 203 -2.71 -10.98 -0.93
CA THR A 203 -1.77 -10.29 -1.83
C THR A 203 -1.51 -11.02 -3.15
N TYR A 204 -2.40 -11.94 -3.54
CA TYR A 204 -2.28 -12.68 -4.80
C TYR A 204 -0.91 -13.35 -4.97
N GLY A 205 -0.39 -13.96 -3.89
CA GLY A 205 0.88 -14.66 -3.89
C GLY A 205 2.12 -13.75 -3.84
N ARG A 206 1.98 -12.45 -3.62
CA ARG A 206 3.13 -11.52 -3.62
C ARG A 206 3.89 -11.50 -2.31
N ILE A 207 3.20 -11.63 -1.19
CA ILE A 207 3.80 -11.65 0.14
C ILE A 207 3.84 -13.10 0.63
N LYS A 208 5.04 -13.66 0.70
CA LYS A 208 5.31 -14.98 1.27
C LYS A 208 6.04 -14.82 2.59
N ASP A 209 5.82 -15.76 3.50
CA ASP A 209 6.54 -15.81 4.78
C ASP A 209 6.51 -14.44 5.51
N PHE A 210 5.31 -13.83 5.57
CA PHE A 210 5.07 -12.49 6.12
C PHE A 210 5.59 -12.41 7.55
N LEU A 211 5.15 -13.31 8.41
CA LEU A 211 5.56 -13.39 9.80
C LEU A 211 6.60 -14.50 9.97
N PRO A 212 7.80 -14.23 10.52
CA PRO A 212 8.85 -15.23 10.62
C PRO A 212 8.68 -16.19 11.80
N TYR A 213 8.02 -15.75 12.87
CA TYR A 213 7.74 -16.55 14.07
C TYR A 213 6.67 -15.87 14.93
N LEU A 214 6.03 -16.64 15.80
CA LEU A 214 5.21 -16.15 16.89
C LEU A 214 5.99 -16.28 18.21
N ALA A 215 6.14 -15.17 18.95
CA ALA A 215 6.74 -15.24 20.25
C ALA A 215 5.83 -16.01 21.23
N PRO A 216 6.37 -16.78 22.20
CA PRO A 216 5.57 -17.64 23.07
C PRO A 216 4.48 -16.92 23.87
N ASN A 217 4.66 -15.61 24.13
CA ASN A 217 3.74 -14.76 24.87
C ASN A 217 2.89 -13.84 23.95
N THR A 218 2.86 -14.11 22.64
CA THR A 218 2.04 -13.33 21.70
C THR A 218 0.56 -13.46 22.09
N GLN A 219 -0.08 -12.34 22.36
CA GLN A 219 -1.51 -12.27 22.68
C GLN A 219 -2.36 -12.05 21.44
N ALA A 220 -1.90 -11.19 20.51
CA ALA A 220 -2.54 -10.96 19.24
C ALA A 220 -1.54 -10.57 18.15
N VAL A 221 -1.97 -10.78 16.90
CA VAL A 221 -1.30 -10.30 15.69
C VAL A 221 -2.34 -9.56 14.86
N LEU A 222 -2.09 -8.27 14.59
CA LEU A 222 -2.90 -7.46 13.71
C LEU A 222 -2.17 -7.34 12.37
N VAL A 223 -2.84 -7.75 11.30
CA VAL A 223 -2.27 -7.76 9.96
C VAL A 223 -3.05 -6.81 9.06
N ASN A 224 -2.34 -5.97 8.34
CA ASN A 224 -2.89 -5.23 7.22
C ASN A 224 -2.06 -5.54 5.97
N THR A 225 -2.72 -5.78 4.86
CA THR A 225 -2.10 -5.91 3.55
C THR A 225 -2.63 -4.83 2.61
N VAL A 226 -1.75 -4.28 1.79
CA VAL A 226 -2.11 -3.40 0.68
C VAL A 226 -1.58 -4.01 -0.61
N TYR A 227 -2.49 -4.24 -1.53
CA TYR A 227 -2.19 -4.70 -2.87
C TYR A 227 -2.60 -3.63 -3.88
N PHE A 228 -1.73 -3.37 -4.83
CA PHE A 228 -2.01 -2.50 -5.97
C PHE A 228 -1.51 -3.13 -7.26
N ARG A 229 -2.35 -3.05 -8.29
CA ARG A 229 -2.00 -3.39 -9.65
C ARG A 229 -2.57 -2.34 -10.57
N GLY A 230 -1.75 -1.72 -11.39
CA GLY A 230 -2.14 -0.68 -12.33
C GLY A 230 -1.52 -0.92 -13.70
N GLN A 231 -2.34 -0.90 -14.74
CA GLN A 231 -1.90 -0.83 -16.12
C GLN A 231 -1.57 0.62 -16.46
N TRP A 232 -0.45 0.87 -17.18
CA TRP A 232 -0.19 2.21 -17.66
C TRP A 232 -1.34 2.75 -18.49
N TYR A 233 -1.70 4.01 -18.32
CA TYR A 233 -2.73 4.69 -19.10
C TYR A 233 -2.44 4.59 -20.61
N ASN A 234 -1.22 4.96 -21.02
CA ASN A 234 -0.71 4.71 -22.36
C ASN A 234 0.04 3.37 -22.37
N LYS A 235 -0.53 2.39 -23.04
CA LYS A 235 0.05 1.05 -23.16
C LYS A 235 1.38 1.10 -23.91
N LEU A 236 2.40 0.47 -23.34
CA LEU A 236 3.69 0.24 -24.00
C LEU A 236 3.76 -1.18 -24.53
N THR A 237 4.68 -1.41 -25.45
CA THR A 237 4.94 -2.70 -26.09
C THR A 237 6.43 -3.02 -26.02
N GLU A 238 6.82 -4.21 -26.47
CA GLU A 238 8.23 -4.60 -26.57
C GLU A 238 9.09 -3.63 -27.40
N LYS A 239 8.48 -2.88 -28.34
CA LYS A 239 9.18 -1.83 -29.12
C LYS A 239 9.67 -0.66 -28.26
N ASN A 240 9.10 -0.50 -27.07
CA ASN A 240 9.51 0.52 -26.12
C ASN A 240 10.64 0.02 -25.18
N LEU A 241 11.14 -1.20 -25.41
CA LEU A 241 12.21 -1.79 -24.62
C LEU A 241 13.56 -1.68 -25.36
N ARG A 242 14.58 -1.38 -24.57
CA ARG A 242 15.96 -1.46 -24.99
C ARG A 242 16.82 -2.09 -23.92
N ASP A 243 17.98 -2.62 -24.29
CA ASP A 243 19.02 -2.91 -23.33
C ASP A 243 19.71 -1.62 -22.89
N GLY A 244 20.05 -1.54 -21.61
CA GLY A 244 20.72 -0.40 -21.02
C GLY A 244 21.55 -0.77 -19.80
N ILE A 245 22.20 0.22 -19.24
CA ILE A 245 23.04 0.09 -18.05
C ILE A 245 22.42 0.96 -16.96
N PHE A 246 22.28 0.38 -15.78
CA PHE A 246 21.97 1.09 -14.55
C PHE A 246 23.23 1.15 -13.68
N ARG A 247 23.65 2.33 -13.29
CA ARG A 247 24.77 2.51 -12.35
C ARG A 247 24.21 2.56 -10.92
N ASN A 248 24.41 1.49 -10.17
CA ASN A 248 23.86 1.35 -8.82
C ASN A 248 24.48 2.34 -7.81
N GLU A 249 23.98 2.36 -6.59
CA GLU A 249 24.42 3.29 -5.54
C GLU A 249 25.90 3.13 -5.13
N LYS A 250 26.54 2.02 -5.50
CA LYS A 250 27.98 1.80 -5.31
C LYS A 250 28.83 2.22 -6.53
N GLY A 251 28.18 2.71 -7.60
CA GLY A 251 28.82 3.07 -8.85
C GLY A 251 29.10 1.87 -9.78
N GLU A 252 28.60 0.67 -9.45
CA GLU A 252 28.75 -0.54 -10.28
C GLU A 252 27.71 -0.54 -11.41
N GLU A 253 28.10 -1.06 -12.56
CA GLU A 253 27.22 -1.17 -13.72
C GLU A 253 26.39 -2.46 -13.66
N GLU A 254 25.09 -2.32 -13.84
CA GLU A 254 24.12 -3.40 -13.88
C GLU A 254 23.38 -3.35 -15.22
N THR A 255 23.29 -4.49 -15.91
CA THR A 255 22.49 -4.60 -17.14
C THR A 255 21.01 -4.55 -16.78
N ALA A 256 20.25 -3.71 -17.47
CA ALA A 256 18.81 -3.54 -17.26
C ALA A 256 18.05 -3.53 -18.59
N LYS A 257 16.80 -4.00 -18.57
CA LYS A 257 15.81 -3.71 -19.63
C LYS A 257 15.19 -2.35 -19.31
N MET A 258 15.49 -1.36 -20.14
CA MET A 258 14.96 -0.02 -20.02
C MET A 258 13.65 0.10 -20.78
N VAL A 259 12.71 0.81 -20.20
CA VAL A 259 11.40 1.13 -20.76
C VAL A 259 11.41 2.58 -21.21
N MET A 260 11.31 2.82 -22.52
CA MET A 260 11.25 4.17 -23.09
C MET A 260 9.80 4.63 -23.24
N TYR A 261 9.56 5.84 -22.77
CA TYR A 261 8.25 6.44 -22.79
C TYR A 261 8.31 7.91 -23.20
N HIS A 262 7.46 8.29 -24.15
CA HIS A 262 7.37 9.65 -24.66
C HIS A 262 5.93 10.14 -24.50
N GLU A 263 5.73 11.23 -23.77
CA GLU A 263 4.41 11.88 -23.68
C GLU A 263 4.50 13.34 -23.23
N MET A 264 3.40 14.05 -23.39
CA MET A 264 3.17 15.31 -22.68
C MET A 264 2.84 15.00 -21.23
N ALA A 265 3.78 15.30 -20.33
CA ALA A 265 3.62 15.05 -18.90
C ALA A 265 3.99 16.29 -18.07
N LYS A 266 3.47 16.35 -16.86
CA LYS A 266 3.91 17.35 -15.90
C LYS A 266 5.34 17.00 -15.43
N TYR A 267 6.22 17.97 -15.55
CA TYR A 267 7.63 17.86 -15.20
C TYR A 267 8.03 19.00 -14.29
N VAL A 268 8.92 18.72 -13.36
CA VAL A 268 9.59 19.70 -12.51
C VAL A 268 11.07 19.42 -12.45
N GLU A 269 11.84 20.48 -12.41
CA GLU A 269 13.29 20.42 -12.27
C GLU A 269 13.77 21.61 -11.42
N ASN A 270 14.65 21.32 -10.49
CA ASN A 270 15.35 22.29 -9.68
C ASN A 270 16.81 21.88 -9.48
N THR A 271 17.55 22.52 -8.57
CA THR A 271 18.96 22.23 -8.32
C THR A 271 19.21 20.89 -7.64
N LYS A 272 18.17 20.22 -7.11
CA LYS A 272 18.33 18.97 -6.33
C LYS A 272 17.77 17.77 -7.04
N TYR A 273 16.71 17.91 -7.84
CA TYR A 273 16.06 16.78 -8.50
C TYR A 273 15.36 17.14 -9.80
N GLN A 274 15.03 16.13 -10.58
CA GLN A 274 14.05 16.12 -11.65
C GLN A 274 12.89 15.20 -11.21
N ALA A 275 11.65 15.54 -11.55
CA ALA A 275 10.54 14.63 -11.32
C ALA A 275 9.47 14.74 -12.41
N THR A 276 8.89 13.60 -12.72
CA THR A 276 7.69 13.46 -13.58
C THR A 276 6.82 12.33 -13.06
N PHE A 277 5.64 12.15 -13.60
CA PHE A 277 4.80 11.03 -13.24
C PHE A 277 4.21 10.33 -14.46
N ARG A 278 3.80 9.07 -14.26
CA ARG A 278 2.99 8.30 -15.21
C ARG A 278 1.68 7.88 -14.58
N SER A 279 0.62 8.00 -15.36
CA SER A 279 -0.71 7.61 -14.92
C SER A 279 -0.96 6.12 -15.17
N PHE A 280 -1.71 5.51 -14.25
CA PHE A 280 -2.33 4.22 -14.43
C PHE A 280 -3.79 4.38 -14.89
N GLY A 281 -4.32 3.33 -15.51
CA GLY A 281 -5.74 3.11 -15.80
C GLY A 281 -6.48 4.30 -16.38
N ASN A 282 -7.26 4.98 -15.53
CA ASN A 282 -8.04 6.17 -15.84
C ASN A 282 -7.44 7.46 -15.24
N MET A 283 -6.19 7.41 -14.77
CA MET A 283 -5.44 8.50 -14.12
C MET A 283 -5.82 8.77 -12.65
N ALA A 284 -6.60 7.91 -12.01
CA ALA A 284 -6.83 8.01 -10.58
C ALA A 284 -5.57 7.70 -9.77
N TYR A 285 -4.72 6.85 -10.30
CA TYR A 285 -3.44 6.51 -9.70
C TYR A 285 -2.29 6.91 -10.61
N VAL A 286 -1.20 7.33 -10.00
CA VAL A 286 0.03 7.71 -10.70
C VAL A 286 1.24 7.12 -10.02
N MET A 287 2.30 6.90 -10.81
CA MET A 287 3.63 6.66 -10.31
C MET A 287 4.48 7.88 -10.59
N ASP A 288 4.94 8.55 -9.52
CA ASP A 288 5.95 9.60 -9.63
C ASP A 288 7.34 8.96 -9.67
N PHE A 289 8.21 9.53 -10.51
CA PHE A 289 9.63 9.24 -10.56
C PHE A 289 10.40 10.49 -10.16
N ILE A 290 11.33 10.36 -9.23
CA ILE A 290 12.14 11.46 -8.70
C ILE A 290 13.61 11.08 -8.84
N LEU A 291 14.32 11.76 -9.72
CA LEU A 291 15.73 11.54 -10.00
C LEU A 291 16.56 12.63 -9.34
N PRO A 292 17.38 12.32 -8.30
CA PRO A 292 18.33 13.28 -7.75
C PRO A 292 19.24 13.84 -8.84
N LYS A 293 19.67 15.09 -8.76
CA LYS A 293 20.70 15.65 -9.65
C LYS A 293 22.06 15.01 -9.36
N GLU A 294 22.98 15.03 -10.32
CA GLU A 294 24.29 14.40 -10.18
C GLU A 294 25.14 15.02 -9.07
N ASP A 295 24.95 16.32 -8.84
CA ASP A 295 25.61 17.11 -7.80
C ASP A 295 24.83 17.19 -6.47
N ALA A 296 23.70 16.48 -6.38
CA ALA A 296 22.86 16.40 -5.18
C ALA A 296 22.90 15.00 -4.57
N THR A 297 22.92 14.93 -3.24
CA THR A 297 22.74 13.64 -2.57
C THR A 297 21.28 13.18 -2.70
N PRO A 298 21.00 11.85 -2.71
CA PRO A 298 19.62 11.38 -2.67
C PRO A 298 18.83 11.93 -1.47
N ALA A 299 19.46 12.10 -0.30
CA ALA A 299 18.82 12.67 0.89
C ALA A 299 18.40 14.13 0.67
N ASP A 300 19.28 14.97 0.08
CA ASP A 300 18.93 16.37 -0.24
C ASP A 300 17.78 16.45 -1.25
N ALA A 301 17.80 15.59 -2.27
CA ALA A 301 16.74 15.52 -3.27
C ALA A 301 15.40 15.13 -2.66
N LEU A 302 15.40 14.13 -1.77
CA LEU A 302 14.19 13.70 -1.04
C LEU A 302 13.68 14.82 -0.14
N ALA A 303 14.54 15.45 0.66
CA ALA A 303 14.17 16.54 1.55
C ALA A 303 13.56 17.72 0.78
N GLN A 304 14.16 18.11 -0.36
CA GLN A 304 13.62 19.17 -1.21
C GLN A 304 12.28 18.76 -1.85
N TYR A 305 12.16 17.50 -2.31
CA TYR A 305 10.92 17.01 -2.89
C TYR A 305 9.76 17.01 -1.89
N MET A 306 10.02 16.68 -0.62
CA MET A 306 9.03 16.71 0.45
C MET A 306 8.57 18.16 0.79
N GLN A 307 9.47 19.13 0.69
CA GLN A 307 9.17 20.54 0.93
C GLN A 307 8.42 21.22 -0.22
N ASP A 308 8.55 20.72 -1.44
CA ASP A 308 7.94 21.31 -2.64
C ASP A 308 6.44 20.99 -2.70
N THR A 309 5.63 21.65 -1.88
CA THR A 309 4.18 21.43 -1.80
C THR A 309 3.45 21.83 -3.09
N ASP A 310 3.91 22.88 -3.76
CA ASP A 310 3.29 23.39 -5.00
C ASP A 310 3.79 22.65 -6.25
N ARG A 311 4.95 21.97 -6.14
CA ARG A 311 5.59 21.24 -7.22
C ARG A 311 5.24 21.82 -8.58
N ASN A 312 5.62 23.09 -8.84
CA ASN A 312 5.33 23.84 -10.08
C ASN A 312 5.68 22.99 -11.31
N ARG A 313 4.78 22.06 -11.63
CA ARG A 313 4.94 21.10 -12.72
C ARG A 313 4.30 21.70 -13.96
N TYR A 314 5.13 22.02 -14.92
CA TYR A 314 4.68 22.44 -16.24
C TYR A 314 4.57 21.24 -17.16
N TYR A 315 3.65 21.28 -18.11
CA TYR A 315 3.59 20.30 -19.17
C TYR A 315 4.80 20.46 -20.11
N ARG A 316 5.48 19.35 -20.36
CA ARG A 316 6.62 19.23 -21.27
C ARG A 316 6.47 17.96 -22.10
N HIS A 317 7.10 17.91 -23.25
CA HIS A 317 7.37 16.65 -23.91
C HIS A 317 8.46 15.92 -23.10
N VAL A 318 8.08 14.88 -22.39
CA VAL A 318 8.99 14.11 -21.53
C VAL A 318 9.36 12.81 -22.22
N VAL A 319 10.65 12.61 -22.41
CA VAL A 319 11.24 11.31 -22.75
C VAL A 319 11.71 10.70 -21.43
N LEU A 320 10.91 9.81 -20.89
CA LEU A 320 11.23 9.08 -19.67
C LEU A 320 11.79 7.71 -20.04
N ASP A 321 12.96 7.39 -19.52
CA ASP A 321 13.63 6.12 -19.70
C ASP A 321 13.92 5.51 -18.31
N PHE A 322 13.27 4.40 -17.99
CA PHE A 322 13.36 3.79 -16.67
C PHE A 322 13.59 2.26 -16.76
N PRO A 323 14.34 1.66 -15.84
CA PRO A 323 14.56 0.22 -15.86
C PRO A 323 13.28 -0.54 -15.50
N ARG A 324 13.11 -1.76 -16.03
CA ARG A 324 12.26 -2.75 -15.36
C ARG A 324 12.90 -3.07 -14.03
N PHE A 325 12.13 -3.12 -12.97
CA PHE A 325 12.65 -3.47 -11.65
C PHE A 325 11.63 -4.20 -10.78
N ASN A 326 12.16 -4.97 -9.86
CA ASN A 326 11.44 -5.50 -8.71
C ASN A 326 11.98 -4.77 -7.48
N SER A 327 11.08 -4.40 -6.60
CA SER A 327 11.45 -3.81 -5.31
C SER A 327 10.63 -4.47 -4.21
N GLY A 328 11.25 -4.65 -3.07
CA GLY A 328 10.58 -5.22 -1.91
C GLY A 328 11.40 -4.99 -0.66
N SER A 329 10.74 -4.95 0.46
CA SER A 329 11.36 -4.82 1.78
C SER A 329 10.59 -5.64 2.80
N LYS A 330 11.31 -6.18 3.77
CA LYS A 330 10.74 -6.76 4.98
C LYS A 330 11.43 -6.12 6.16
N MET A 331 10.68 -5.39 6.98
CA MET A 331 11.23 -4.54 8.02
C MET A 331 10.47 -4.71 9.34
N ASP A 332 11.21 -4.78 10.44
CA ASP A 332 10.71 -4.48 11.77
C ASP A 332 10.71 -2.95 11.95
N LEU A 333 9.55 -2.40 12.23
CA LEU A 333 9.34 -0.96 12.31
C LEU A 333 9.37 -0.42 13.76
N ASN A 334 9.54 -1.27 14.76
CA ASN A 334 9.44 -0.85 16.16
C ASN A 334 10.42 0.26 16.53
N ASP A 335 11.72 0.11 16.19
CA ASP A 335 12.72 1.13 16.49
C ASP A 335 12.52 2.42 15.69
N LEU A 336 12.00 2.31 14.49
CA LEU A 336 11.64 3.47 13.68
C LEU A 336 10.49 4.24 14.33
N LEU A 337 9.41 3.56 14.70
CA LEU A 337 8.24 4.16 15.34
C LEU A 337 8.58 4.77 16.69
N ARG A 338 9.44 4.10 17.50
CA ARG A 338 9.96 4.69 18.73
C ARG A 338 10.71 5.98 18.48
N SER A 339 11.53 6.05 17.42
CA SER A 339 12.24 7.28 17.03
C SER A 339 11.32 8.40 16.54
N MET A 340 10.05 8.06 16.21
CA MET A 340 8.99 9.00 15.83
C MET A 340 8.05 9.34 16.99
N GLY A 341 8.39 8.93 18.23
CA GLY A 341 7.64 9.25 19.45
C GLY A 341 6.55 8.24 19.82
N ILE A 342 6.39 7.16 19.09
CA ILE A 342 5.44 6.08 19.43
C ILE A 342 6.18 5.06 20.29
N THR A 343 6.06 5.17 21.61
CA THR A 343 6.85 4.40 22.57
C THR A 343 5.99 3.62 23.57
N ASN A 344 4.95 4.26 24.11
CA ASN A 344 4.16 3.73 25.22
C ASN A 344 3.39 2.46 24.85
N VAL A 345 2.91 2.34 23.61
CA VAL A 345 2.17 1.16 23.14
C VAL A 345 3.02 -0.12 23.19
N PHE A 346 4.35 -0.03 23.04
CA PHE A 346 5.28 -1.16 23.13
C PHE A 346 5.64 -1.52 24.57
N ARG A 347 5.47 -0.58 25.51
CA ARG A 347 5.72 -0.76 26.93
C ARG A 347 4.82 0.20 27.71
N PRO A 348 3.53 -0.13 27.89
CA PRO A 348 2.57 0.77 28.52
C PRO A 348 2.98 1.16 29.93
N GLU A 349 2.91 2.45 30.25
CA GLU A 349 3.11 2.96 31.62
C GLU A 349 1.95 2.55 32.53
N SER A 350 0.75 2.39 31.94
CA SER A 350 -0.45 1.90 32.64
C SER A 350 -1.06 0.72 31.89
N PRO A 351 -1.44 -0.36 32.58
CA PRO A 351 -2.19 -1.46 31.98
C PRO A 351 -3.50 -1.02 31.31
N SER A 352 -4.08 0.09 31.76
CA SER A 352 -5.32 0.65 31.17
C SER A 352 -5.11 1.35 29.82
N ASP A 353 -3.88 1.51 29.36
CA ASP A 353 -3.59 2.14 28.07
C ASP A 353 -3.92 1.22 26.88
N ILE A 354 -3.98 -0.10 27.12
CA ILE A 354 -4.41 -1.08 26.13
C ILE A 354 -5.66 -1.78 26.64
N VAL A 355 -6.77 -1.62 25.94
CA VAL A 355 -8.11 -2.04 26.36
C VAL A 355 -8.76 -3.02 25.40
N MET A 356 -8.01 -3.60 24.49
CA MET A 356 -8.54 -4.63 23.59
C MET A 356 -8.72 -5.99 24.28
N PHE A 357 -8.08 -6.20 25.44
CA PHE A 357 -8.18 -7.39 26.28
C PHE A 357 -8.51 -7.02 27.72
N ASP A 358 -9.03 -7.96 28.47
CA ASP A 358 -9.20 -7.83 29.93
C ASP A 358 -7.86 -7.90 30.68
N GLU A 359 -6.87 -8.58 30.10
CA GLU A 359 -5.54 -8.74 30.67
C GLU A 359 -4.57 -7.64 30.20
N PRO A 360 -3.56 -7.29 31.02
CA PRO A 360 -2.50 -6.39 30.63
C PRO A 360 -1.79 -6.87 29.37
N SER A 361 -1.61 -5.96 28.43
CA SER A 361 -0.99 -6.25 27.13
C SER A 361 -0.04 -5.15 26.66
N SER A 362 0.74 -5.45 25.66
CA SER A 362 1.59 -4.49 24.94
C SER A 362 1.67 -4.87 23.48
N LEU A 363 1.91 -3.88 22.62
CA LEU A 363 2.16 -4.13 21.22
C LEU A 363 3.52 -4.82 21.07
N GLY A 364 3.54 -5.92 20.34
CA GLY A 364 4.76 -6.67 20.04
C GLY A 364 5.53 -6.06 18.88
N THR A 365 5.88 -6.89 17.88
CA THR A 365 6.61 -6.45 16.70
C THR A 365 5.66 -6.05 15.60
N ILE A 366 5.88 -4.86 15.02
CA ILE A 366 5.23 -4.41 13.79
C ILE A 366 6.14 -4.74 12.63
N ILE A 367 5.75 -5.73 11.83
CA ILE A 367 6.47 -6.13 10.62
C ILE A 367 5.71 -5.58 9.42
N GLN A 368 6.44 -4.96 8.50
CA GLN A 368 5.94 -4.65 7.18
C GLN A 368 6.73 -5.42 6.13
N GLN A 369 6.02 -6.09 5.24
CA GLN A 369 6.59 -6.68 4.03
C GLN A 369 5.88 -6.11 2.82
N THR A 370 6.65 -5.64 1.86
CA THR A 370 6.18 -5.01 0.62
C THR A 370 6.84 -5.66 -0.58
N SER A 371 6.13 -5.67 -1.69
CA SER A 371 6.65 -6.14 -2.97
C SER A 371 5.97 -5.39 -4.12
N ILE A 372 6.73 -4.96 -5.12
CA ILE A 372 6.24 -4.36 -6.34
C ILE A 372 7.12 -4.77 -7.53
N THR A 373 6.49 -4.99 -8.67
CA THR A 373 7.15 -5.21 -9.95
C THR A 373 6.73 -4.11 -10.92
N VAL A 374 7.68 -3.40 -11.51
CA VAL A 374 7.42 -2.31 -12.47
C VAL A 374 8.05 -2.66 -13.81
N ASN A 375 7.25 -2.59 -14.87
CA ASN A 375 7.68 -2.89 -16.23
C ASN A 375 6.88 -2.09 -17.27
N GLU A 376 7.01 -2.42 -18.58
CA GLU A 376 6.31 -1.73 -19.67
C GLU A 376 4.79 -1.89 -19.64
N LYS A 377 4.25 -2.85 -18.89
CA LYS A 377 2.80 -3.09 -18.82
C LYS A 377 2.15 -2.29 -17.68
N GLY A 378 2.93 -1.94 -16.69
CA GLY A 378 2.46 -1.22 -15.50
C GLY A 378 3.25 -1.57 -14.25
N ALA A 379 2.64 -1.29 -13.14
CA ALA A 379 2.99 -1.90 -11.88
C ALA A 379 2.22 -3.21 -11.79
N GLU A 380 2.94 -4.32 -11.74
CA GLU A 380 2.48 -5.71 -11.81
C GLU A 380 1.79 -6.12 -13.14
N ALA A 381 2.28 -7.15 -13.84
CA ALA A 381 1.85 -7.40 -15.21
C ALA A 381 1.44 -8.84 -15.55
N ALA A 382 0.37 -8.96 -16.32
CA ALA A 382 0.06 -10.08 -17.21
C ALA A 382 -0.39 -9.57 -18.60
N VAL A 383 -0.40 -10.45 -19.61
CA VAL A 383 -0.47 -10.15 -21.05
C VAL A 383 -1.71 -9.40 -21.49
N ALA A 384 -1.59 -8.41 -22.40
CA ALA A 384 -2.70 -7.75 -23.07
C ALA A 384 -2.39 -7.33 -24.51
N THR A 385 -3.42 -7.36 -25.36
CA THR A 385 -3.44 -6.96 -26.78
C THR A 385 -3.70 -5.46 -26.91
N ALA A 386 -2.96 -4.75 -27.75
CA ALA A 386 -3.02 -3.30 -27.87
C ALA A 386 -3.72 -2.84 -29.15
N ASN A 387 -4.56 -1.79 -29.04
CA ASN A 387 -5.00 -0.97 -30.17
C ASN A 387 -4.21 0.34 -30.15
N ARG A 388 -3.64 0.70 -31.32
CA ARG A 388 -2.77 1.85 -31.52
C ARG A 388 -3.50 3.01 -32.18
N TRP A 389 -3.23 4.23 -31.69
CA TRP A 389 -3.41 5.47 -32.41
C TRP A 389 -2.04 6.10 -32.60
N TYR A 390 -1.57 6.26 -33.82
CA TYR A 390 -0.38 7.03 -34.18
C TYR A 390 -0.80 8.38 -34.72
N TRP A 391 -0.07 9.42 -34.35
CA TRP A 391 0.05 10.58 -35.14
C TRP A 391 1.30 10.40 -36.00
N ASP A 392 1.07 10.09 -37.28
CA ASP A 392 2.11 10.06 -38.30
C ASP A 392 2.26 11.49 -38.84
N SER A 393 3.17 12.27 -38.25
CA SER A 393 3.71 13.45 -38.89
C SER A 393 5.10 13.07 -39.39
N GLY A 394 5.18 12.81 -40.70
CA GLY A 394 6.46 12.57 -41.34
C GLY A 394 7.43 13.72 -41.09
N GLU A 395 8.46 13.42 -40.36
CA GLU A 395 9.70 14.04 -39.95
C GLU A 395 9.77 14.04 -38.42
N GLU A 396 10.71 13.28 -37.89
CA GLU A 396 11.05 13.26 -36.44
C GLU A 396 11.70 14.60 -36.07
N THR A 397 10.93 15.66 -35.96
CA THR A 397 11.38 16.89 -35.32
C THR A 397 11.06 16.78 -33.82
N THR A 398 12.09 16.67 -33.00
CA THR A 398 11.94 16.74 -31.53
C THR A 398 11.22 18.05 -31.18
N PRO A 399 10.07 18.03 -30.48
CA PRO A 399 9.40 19.25 -30.10
C PRO A 399 10.32 20.16 -29.28
N PRO A 400 10.27 21.49 -29.45
CA PRO A 400 11.25 22.41 -28.88
C PRO A 400 11.36 22.40 -27.34
N ASP A 401 10.33 21.91 -26.63
CA ASP A 401 10.29 21.83 -25.18
C ASP A 401 10.50 20.40 -24.64
N THR A 402 11.21 19.56 -25.38
CA THR A 402 11.48 18.16 -24.98
C THR A 402 12.52 18.09 -23.86
N VAL A 403 12.18 17.39 -22.80
CA VAL A 403 13.08 17.08 -21.68
C VAL A 403 13.35 15.58 -21.61
N TYR A 404 14.59 15.23 -21.24
CA TYR A 404 15.03 13.85 -21.12
C TYR A 404 15.25 13.53 -19.64
N MET A 405 14.58 12.49 -19.13
CA MET A 405 14.76 11.98 -17.79
C MET A 405 15.13 10.50 -17.86
N LYS A 406 16.42 10.20 -17.66
CA LYS A 406 16.97 8.86 -17.75
C LYS A 406 17.24 8.32 -16.36
N LEU A 407 16.48 7.32 -15.92
CA LEU A 407 16.65 6.65 -14.64
C LEU A 407 17.71 5.54 -14.75
N GLU A 408 18.92 5.92 -15.16
CA GLU A 408 20.08 5.03 -15.32
C GLU A 408 20.96 5.00 -14.04
N ARG A 409 20.48 5.58 -12.94
CA ARG A 409 21.11 5.68 -11.62
C ARG A 409 20.05 5.77 -10.52
N PRO A 410 20.42 5.68 -9.23
CA PRO A 410 19.46 5.61 -8.14
C PRO A 410 18.39 6.71 -8.16
N PHE A 411 17.15 6.31 -7.94
CA PHE A 411 15.98 7.19 -7.98
C PHE A 411 14.95 6.83 -6.91
N PHE A 412 14.10 7.79 -6.55
CA PHE A 412 12.91 7.55 -5.75
C PHE A 412 11.68 7.42 -6.64
N TYR A 413 10.68 6.74 -6.12
CA TYR A 413 9.38 6.65 -6.76
C TYR A 413 8.27 6.55 -5.71
N THR A 414 7.06 6.93 -6.09
CA THR A 414 5.87 6.70 -5.27
C THR A 414 4.70 6.30 -6.14
N ILE A 415 3.84 5.41 -5.65
CA ILE A 415 2.51 5.18 -6.20
C ILE A 415 1.52 5.85 -5.27
N ARG A 416 0.73 6.78 -5.81
CA ARG A 416 -0.26 7.52 -5.04
C ARG A 416 -1.59 7.65 -5.77
N GLU A 417 -2.66 7.83 -4.98
CA GLU A 417 -3.95 8.27 -5.48
C GLU A 417 -3.93 9.79 -5.71
N THR A 418 -4.53 10.26 -6.80
CA THR A 418 -4.32 11.63 -7.27
C THR A 418 -5.20 12.68 -6.61
N SER A 419 -6.40 12.34 -6.14
CA SER A 419 -7.33 13.31 -5.54
C SER A 419 -7.05 13.62 -4.07
N THR A 420 -6.47 12.66 -3.34
CA THR A 420 -6.08 12.79 -1.94
C THR A 420 -4.56 12.91 -1.74
N ASN A 421 -3.79 12.69 -2.81
CA ASN A 421 -2.33 12.56 -2.77
C ASN A 421 -1.82 11.45 -1.83
N THR A 422 -2.67 10.51 -1.43
CA THR A 422 -2.31 9.43 -0.51
C THR A 422 -1.29 8.48 -1.13
N PRO A 423 -0.09 8.35 -0.55
CA PRO A 423 0.93 7.43 -1.03
C PRO A 423 0.59 5.99 -0.58
N LEU A 424 0.36 5.11 -1.57
CA LEU A 424 0.21 3.68 -1.33
C LEU A 424 1.58 3.06 -1.04
N PHE A 425 2.55 3.43 -1.87
CA PHE A 425 3.93 2.97 -1.80
C PHE A 425 4.90 4.12 -2.03
N ILE A 426 5.99 4.13 -1.29
CA ILE A 426 7.14 5.02 -1.51
C ILE A 426 8.37 4.14 -1.55
N GLY A 427 9.22 4.31 -2.57
CA GLY A 427 10.40 3.51 -2.77
C GLY A 427 11.64 4.27 -3.21
N TYR A 428 12.79 3.64 -2.97
CA TYR A 428 14.09 4.02 -3.49
C TYR A 428 14.70 2.81 -4.19
N GLN A 429 15.10 3.02 -5.43
CA GLN A 429 15.75 2.01 -6.26
C GLN A 429 17.24 2.35 -6.39
N GLY A 430 18.06 1.72 -5.58
CA GLY A 430 19.51 1.90 -5.59
C GLY A 430 20.24 0.86 -6.43
N SER A 431 19.54 -0.24 -6.83
CA SER A 431 20.03 -1.34 -7.67
C SER A 431 18.87 -2.00 -8.39
N VAL A 432 19.10 -2.52 -9.60
CA VAL A 432 18.07 -3.25 -10.39
C VAL A 432 18.29 -4.77 -10.40
N LYS A 433 19.26 -5.24 -9.62
CA LYS A 433 19.55 -6.67 -9.37
C LYS A 433 18.99 -7.12 -8.06
#